data_70f59faa5104ecb8ccd4426036cea52c
#
_entry.id   70f59faa5104ecb8ccd4426036cea52c
#
_cell.length_a   1.000
_cell.length_b   1.000
_cell.length_c   1.000
_cell.angle_alpha   90.00
_cell.angle_beta   90.00
_cell.angle_gamma   90.00
#
_symmetry.space_group_name_H-M   'P 1'
#
loop_
_entity.id
_entity.type
_entity.pdbx_description
1 polymer ?
#
loop_
_entity_poly.entity_id
_entity_poly.type
_entity_poly.pdbx_seq_one_letter_code
_entity_poly.pdbx_strand_id
1 'polypeptide(L)'
;MPSRPQTVFRAKVATTTVDLREAPFRRDRATWTRPDDYTGCQHFGVAAREAGIGAVRYESVRDPLHGGCHAVLSPRAFARPAPIEQQTWMLSVSRDRVVWQRTHALKPEEHEFPASLWTRPS
;
A
#
# COMPACT_ATOMS: atom_id res chain seq x y z
N MET A 1 17.06 -19.57 0.67
CA MET A 1 15.86 -18.71 0.86
C MET A 1 14.93 -18.87 -0.35
N PRO A 2 13.78 -19.49 -0.15
CA PRO A 2 12.89 -19.74 -1.28
C PRO A 2 12.28 -18.44 -1.83
N SER A 3 12.16 -18.37 -3.15
CA SER A 3 11.54 -17.25 -3.85
C SER A 3 10.17 -17.65 -4.38
N ARG A 4 9.23 -16.74 -4.33
CA ARG A 4 7.88 -16.94 -4.90
C ARG A 4 7.58 -15.85 -5.92
N PRO A 5 7.01 -16.20 -7.07
CA PRO A 5 6.60 -15.20 -8.05
C PRO A 5 5.38 -14.44 -7.54
N GLN A 6 5.40 -13.13 -7.75
CA GLN A 6 4.31 -12.22 -7.44
C GLN A 6 4.04 -11.35 -8.67
N THR A 7 2.78 -11.09 -8.93
CA THR A 7 2.40 -10.16 -9.98
C THR A 7 2.22 -8.78 -9.37
N VAL A 8 3.00 -7.83 -9.84
CA VAL A 8 2.83 -6.41 -9.53
C VAL A 8 2.15 -5.77 -10.73
N PHE A 9 1.08 -5.04 -10.51
CA PHE A 9 0.34 -4.44 -11.60
C PHE A 9 0.09 -2.96 -11.34
N ARG A 10 -0.08 -2.22 -12.43
CA ARG A 10 -0.46 -0.81 -12.40
C ARG A 10 -1.89 -0.69 -12.88
N ALA A 11 -2.70 0.02 -12.12
CA ALA A 11 -4.09 0.30 -12.47
C ALA A 11 -4.34 1.82 -12.44
N LYS A 12 -5.24 2.27 -13.30
CA LYS A 12 -5.64 3.68 -13.30
C LYS A 12 -6.88 3.85 -12.42
N VAL A 13 -6.78 4.76 -11.47
CA VAL A 13 -7.87 5.10 -10.55
C VAL A 13 -8.31 6.54 -10.83
N ALA A 14 -9.61 6.74 -10.95
CA ALA A 14 -10.20 8.06 -11.14
C ALA A 14 -11.49 8.12 -10.32
N THR A 15 -11.45 8.83 -9.20
CA THR A 15 -12.58 8.89 -8.27
C THR A 15 -12.40 10.05 -7.29
N THR A 16 -13.45 10.35 -6.54
CA THR A 16 -13.34 11.27 -5.40
C THR A 16 -12.49 10.62 -4.32
N THR A 17 -11.42 11.29 -3.95
CA THR A 17 -10.40 10.77 -3.04
C THR A 17 -10.21 11.72 -1.86
N VAL A 18 -10.07 11.15 -0.68
CA VAL A 18 -9.67 11.86 0.53
C VAL A 18 -8.21 11.51 0.85
N ASP A 19 -7.42 12.51 1.17
CA ASP A 19 -6.01 12.32 1.55
C ASP A 19 -5.83 12.58 3.04
N LEU A 20 -5.55 11.51 3.80
CA LEU A 20 -5.36 11.59 5.25
C LEU A 20 -4.07 12.29 5.67
N ARG A 21 -3.16 12.54 4.71
CA ARG A 21 -1.91 13.26 4.96
C ARG A 21 -2.09 14.78 4.94
N GLU A 22 -3.26 15.25 4.51
CA GLU A 22 -3.59 16.66 4.36
C GLU A 22 -4.55 17.13 5.45
N ALA A 23 -4.61 18.43 5.67
CA ALA A 23 -5.58 19.01 6.59
C ALA A 23 -7.02 18.80 6.09
N PRO A 24 -8.02 18.57 6.94
CA PRO A 24 -7.94 18.53 8.42
C PRO A 24 -7.47 17.18 8.99
N PHE A 25 -7.33 16.14 8.16
CA PHE A 25 -7.09 14.76 8.60
C PHE A 25 -5.70 14.57 9.19
N ARG A 26 -4.71 15.36 8.78
CA ARG A 26 -3.34 15.29 9.28
C ARG A 26 -3.25 15.47 10.79
N ARG A 27 -4.21 16.16 11.39
CA ARG A 27 -4.31 16.31 12.84
C ARG A 27 -4.35 14.97 13.57
N ASP A 28 -4.96 13.96 12.96
CA ASP A 28 -5.13 12.64 13.58
C ASP A 28 -4.13 11.61 13.02
N ARG A 29 -2.96 12.09 12.58
CA ARG A 29 -1.91 11.23 12.00
C ARG A 29 -1.58 10.03 12.88
N ALA A 30 -1.52 10.22 14.20
CA ALA A 30 -1.22 9.14 15.11
C ALA A 30 -2.25 8.00 15.05
N THR A 31 -3.51 8.31 14.76
CA THR A 31 -4.56 7.30 14.56
C THR A 31 -4.36 6.56 13.26
N TRP A 32 -4.07 7.27 12.17
CA TRP A 32 -3.93 6.69 10.83
C TRP A 32 -2.68 5.83 10.67
N THR A 33 -1.66 6.05 11.49
CA THR A 33 -0.35 5.40 11.36
C THR A 33 -0.04 4.39 12.46
N ARG A 34 -1.03 3.93 13.21
CA ARG A 34 -0.84 2.88 14.23
C ARG A 34 -0.56 1.54 13.55
N PRO A 35 0.59 0.90 13.82
CA PRO A 35 0.96 -0.34 13.14
C PRO A 35 0.25 -1.58 13.68
N ASP A 36 -0.37 -1.50 14.85
CA ASP A 36 -0.95 -2.63 15.57
C ASP A 36 -2.46 -2.50 15.86
N ASP A 37 -3.05 -1.37 15.50
CA ASP A 37 -4.48 -1.12 15.74
C ASP A 37 -5.08 -0.36 14.55
N TYR A 38 -5.94 -1.02 13.81
CA TYR A 38 -6.56 -0.48 12.61
C TYR A 38 -7.99 0.01 12.84
N THR A 39 -8.47 0.02 14.10
CA THR A 39 -9.85 0.37 14.42
C THR A 39 -10.26 1.74 13.90
N GLY A 40 -9.42 2.76 14.12
CA GLY A 40 -9.69 4.11 13.64
C GLY A 40 -9.73 4.20 12.12
N CYS A 41 -8.78 3.53 11.44
CA CYS A 41 -8.73 3.48 9.98
C CYS A 41 -9.95 2.75 9.39
N GLN A 42 -10.38 1.66 10.03
CA GLN A 42 -11.54 0.89 9.59
C GLN A 42 -12.83 1.70 9.73
N HIS A 43 -13.01 2.40 10.86
CA HIS A 43 -14.15 3.28 11.06
C HIS A 43 -14.18 4.41 10.02
N PHE A 44 -13.04 5.01 9.73
CA PHE A 44 -12.94 6.04 8.71
C PHE A 44 -13.29 5.48 7.33
N GLY A 45 -12.78 4.28 6.99
CA GLY A 45 -13.06 3.63 5.71
C GLY A 45 -14.55 3.38 5.48
N VAL A 46 -15.26 2.92 6.51
CA VAL A 46 -16.70 2.72 6.45
C VAL A 46 -17.43 4.05 6.21
N ALA A 47 -17.09 5.08 6.98
CA ALA A 47 -17.70 6.39 6.85
C ALA A 47 -17.44 7.01 5.46
N ALA A 48 -16.22 6.89 4.96
CA ALA A 48 -15.85 7.40 3.65
C ALA A 48 -16.63 6.68 2.54
N ARG A 49 -16.75 5.36 2.62
CA ARG A 49 -17.51 4.57 1.66
C ARG A 49 -18.98 4.95 1.64
N GLU A 50 -19.57 5.13 2.81
CA GLU A 50 -20.98 5.56 2.95
C GLU A 50 -21.20 6.96 2.39
N ALA A 51 -20.18 7.83 2.48
CA ALA A 51 -20.22 9.18 1.91
C ALA A 51 -19.95 9.23 0.41
N GLY A 52 -19.74 8.09 -0.25
CA GLY A 52 -19.51 8.03 -1.69
C GLY A 52 -18.05 8.30 -2.11
N ILE A 53 -17.12 8.26 -1.16
CA ILE A 53 -15.69 8.39 -1.45
C ILE A 53 -15.18 7.07 -2.05
N GLY A 54 -14.54 7.14 -3.20
CA GLY A 54 -14.08 5.94 -3.93
C GLY A 54 -12.69 5.47 -3.54
N ALA A 55 -11.86 6.34 -2.98
CA ALA A 55 -10.51 5.97 -2.55
C ALA A 55 -10.03 6.85 -1.40
N VAL A 56 -9.15 6.31 -0.58
CA VAL A 56 -8.49 7.04 0.51
C VAL A 56 -6.99 6.94 0.30
N ARG A 57 -6.31 8.07 0.32
CA ARG A 57 -4.87 8.15 0.24
C ARG A 57 -4.30 8.34 1.64
N TYR A 58 -3.24 7.60 1.98
CA TYR A 58 -2.69 7.62 3.32
C TYR A 58 -1.19 7.33 3.31
N GLU A 59 -0.54 7.59 4.45
CA GLU A 59 0.88 7.35 4.63
C GLU A 59 1.13 5.85 4.89
N SER A 60 2.10 5.27 4.18
CA SER A 60 2.56 3.90 4.43
C SER A 60 3.34 3.84 5.73
N VAL A 61 2.87 3.03 6.68
CA VAL A 61 3.53 2.84 7.98
C VAL A 61 4.80 1.99 7.83
N ARG A 62 4.79 1.05 6.89
CA ARG A 62 5.89 0.09 6.70
C ARG A 62 7.00 0.59 5.79
N ASP A 63 6.72 1.60 4.98
CA ASP A 63 7.71 2.19 4.10
C ASP A 63 8.62 3.12 4.91
N PRO A 64 9.96 2.90 4.91
CA PRO A 64 10.88 3.81 5.59
C PRO A 64 10.81 5.25 5.10
N LEU A 65 10.37 5.46 3.87
CA LEU A 65 10.21 6.79 3.26
C LEU A 65 8.79 7.35 3.44
N HIS A 66 7.90 6.60 4.10
CA HIS A 66 6.52 6.99 4.34
C HIS A 66 5.77 7.42 3.07
N GLY A 67 5.96 6.66 1.98
CA GLY A 67 5.28 6.90 0.72
C GLY A 67 3.76 6.80 0.83
N GLY A 68 3.07 7.36 -0.14
CA GLY A 68 1.60 7.34 -0.18
C GLY A 68 1.06 5.99 -0.62
N CYS A 69 0.00 5.56 0.05
CA CYS A 69 -0.79 4.39 -0.32
C CYS A 69 -2.21 4.80 -0.67
N HIS A 70 -2.90 3.96 -1.44
CA HIS A 70 -4.31 4.16 -1.77
C HIS A 70 -5.12 2.94 -1.35
N ALA A 71 -6.20 3.18 -0.61
CA ALA A 71 -7.22 2.18 -0.36
C ALA A 71 -8.40 2.47 -1.30
N VAL A 72 -8.65 1.57 -2.25
CA VAL A 72 -9.77 1.69 -3.18
C VAL A 72 -10.99 1.08 -2.53
N LEU A 73 -12.06 1.87 -2.39
CA LEU A 73 -13.27 1.50 -1.64
C LEU A 73 -14.39 0.99 -2.53
N SER A 74 -14.30 1.17 -3.85
CA SER A 74 -15.33 0.79 -4.79
C SER A 74 -14.72 0.36 -6.12
N PRO A 75 -15.24 -0.71 -6.77
CA PRO A 75 -14.80 -1.09 -8.11
C PRO A 75 -14.97 0.01 -9.15
N ARG A 76 -15.91 0.91 -8.93
CA ARG A 76 -16.16 2.06 -9.83
C ARG A 76 -15.03 3.08 -9.84
N ALA A 77 -14.13 3.02 -8.87
CA ALA A 77 -12.97 3.88 -8.81
C ALA A 77 -11.94 3.58 -9.92
N PHE A 78 -11.94 2.36 -10.44
CA PHE A 78 -11.04 1.99 -11.53
C PHE A 78 -11.51 2.61 -12.85
N ALA A 79 -10.62 3.36 -13.50
CA ALA A 79 -10.92 4.03 -14.77
C ALA A 79 -10.97 3.07 -15.96
N ARG A 80 -10.38 1.87 -15.80
CA ARG A 80 -10.33 0.84 -16.85
C ARG A 80 -10.66 -0.53 -16.24
N PRO A 81 -11.23 -1.46 -17.05
CA PRO A 81 -11.62 -2.79 -16.54
C PRO A 81 -10.44 -3.73 -16.31
N ALA A 82 -9.23 -3.37 -16.74
CA ALA A 82 -8.04 -4.21 -16.60
C ALA A 82 -6.83 -3.36 -16.23
N PRO A 83 -5.78 -3.97 -15.62
CA PRO A 83 -4.51 -3.29 -15.38
C PRO A 83 -3.89 -2.77 -16.69
N ILE A 84 -3.19 -1.64 -16.60
CA ILE A 84 -2.50 -1.05 -17.75
C ILE A 84 -1.09 -1.61 -17.92
N GLU A 85 -0.53 -2.23 -16.89
CA GLU A 85 0.78 -2.86 -16.90
C GLU A 85 0.84 -3.95 -15.85
N GLN A 86 1.51 -5.06 -16.17
CA GLN A 86 1.77 -6.12 -15.22
C GLN A 86 3.26 -6.49 -15.25
N GLN A 87 3.81 -6.80 -14.10
CA GLN A 87 5.20 -7.20 -13.93
C GLN A 87 5.27 -8.41 -13.01
N THR A 88 6.20 -9.32 -13.28
CA THR A 88 6.47 -10.43 -12.37
C THR A 88 7.71 -10.12 -11.56
N TRP A 89 7.58 -10.20 -10.25
CA TRP A 89 8.66 -10.02 -9.29
C TRP A 89 8.81 -11.29 -8.46
N MET A 90 10.03 -11.58 -8.06
CA MET A 90 10.34 -12.67 -7.15
C MET A 90 10.44 -12.12 -5.73
N LEU A 91 9.65 -12.68 -4.84
CA LEU A 91 9.66 -12.31 -3.42
C LEU A 91 10.35 -13.39 -2.61
N SER A 92 11.34 -13.01 -1.85
CA SER A 92 12.05 -13.87 -0.91
C SER A 92 11.92 -13.30 0.50
N VAL A 93 11.50 -14.13 1.44
CA VAL A 93 11.34 -13.73 2.84
C VAL A 93 12.20 -14.61 3.71
N SER A 94 13.04 -14.00 4.53
CA SER A 94 13.83 -14.68 5.56
C SER A 94 13.55 -14.05 6.92
N ARG A 95 14.18 -14.60 7.95
CA ARG A 95 14.07 -14.05 9.31
C ARG A 95 14.53 -12.60 9.39
N ASP A 96 15.54 -12.22 8.59
CA ASP A 96 16.22 -10.94 8.70
C ASP A 96 15.74 -9.90 7.69
N ARG A 97 15.25 -10.34 6.52
CA ARG A 97 15.00 -9.45 5.41
C ARG A 97 13.94 -9.95 4.45
N VAL A 98 13.39 -9.01 3.71
CA VAL A 98 12.50 -9.26 2.58
C VAL A 98 13.17 -8.71 1.33
N VAL A 99 13.24 -9.51 0.27
CA VAL A 99 13.89 -9.12 -0.99
C VAL A 99 12.89 -9.24 -2.13
N TRP A 100 12.75 -8.18 -2.90
CA TRP A 100 11.99 -8.13 -4.13
C TRP A 100 12.95 -8.03 -5.31
N GLN A 101 12.83 -8.95 -6.27
CA GLN A 101 13.70 -8.97 -7.44
C GLN A 101 12.90 -9.03 -8.73
N ARG A 102 13.26 -8.20 -9.69
CA ARG A 102 12.75 -8.23 -11.04
C ARG A 102 13.89 -8.59 -11.99
N THR A 103 13.92 -9.84 -12.45
CA THR A 103 15.02 -10.37 -13.25
C THR A 103 14.75 -10.38 -14.74
N HIS A 104 13.48 -10.37 -15.14
CA HIS A 104 13.05 -10.42 -16.54
C HIS A 104 12.79 -9.03 -17.12
N ALA A 105 13.69 -8.09 -16.86
CA ALA A 105 13.62 -6.72 -17.36
C ALA A 105 14.95 -6.35 -18.04
N LEU A 106 14.92 -5.32 -18.88
CA LEU A 106 16.14 -4.79 -19.50
C LEU A 106 17.16 -4.33 -18.45
N LYS A 107 16.64 -3.79 -17.33
CA LYS A 107 17.46 -3.46 -16.16
C LYS A 107 16.89 -4.22 -14.97
N PRO A 108 17.59 -5.25 -14.49
CA PRO A 108 17.18 -5.93 -13.25
C PRO A 108 17.10 -4.96 -12.10
N GLU A 109 16.07 -5.12 -11.26
CA GLU A 109 15.87 -4.31 -10.07
C GLU A 109 15.82 -5.21 -8.84
N GLU A 110 16.35 -4.70 -7.74
CA GLU A 110 16.29 -5.37 -6.46
C GLU A 110 16.00 -4.35 -5.35
N HIS A 111 15.08 -4.72 -4.47
CA HIS A 111 14.75 -3.92 -3.29
C HIS A 111 14.79 -4.82 -2.06
N GLU A 112 15.54 -4.41 -1.06
CA GLU A 112 15.71 -5.15 0.18
C GLU A 112 15.19 -4.33 1.35
N PHE A 113 14.42 -4.99 2.22
CA PHE A 113 13.86 -4.36 3.41
C PHE A 113 14.15 -5.22 4.63
N PRO A 114 14.55 -4.62 5.76
CA PRO A 114 14.73 -5.39 6.99
C PRO A 114 13.40 -5.93 7.49
N ALA A 115 13.40 -7.17 7.98
CA ALA A 115 12.19 -7.81 8.50
C ALA A 115 11.60 -7.07 9.70
N SER A 116 12.41 -6.26 10.39
CA SER A 116 11.97 -5.44 11.53
C SER A 116 10.84 -4.46 11.18
N LEU A 117 10.65 -4.12 9.89
CA LEU A 117 9.53 -3.27 9.47
C LEU A 117 8.16 -3.93 9.71
N TRP A 118 8.11 -5.25 9.81
CA TRP A 118 6.89 -6.03 9.99
C TRP A 118 6.78 -6.71 11.34
N THR A 119 7.83 -6.65 12.16
CA THR A 119 7.82 -7.25 13.48
C THR A 119 7.42 -6.23 14.54
N ARG A 120 6.68 -6.69 15.55
CA ARG A 120 6.34 -5.82 16.68
C ARG A 120 7.59 -5.59 17.52
N PRO A 121 7.80 -4.37 18.04
CA PRO A 121 8.84 -4.16 19.02
C PRO A 121 8.56 -5.01 20.26
N SER A 122 9.58 -5.69 20.72
CA SER A 122 9.49 -6.54 21.91
C SER A 122 9.50 -5.70 23.20
#